data_1856713ccce80fac215c09724fd8d0a3
#
_entry.id   1856713ccce80fac215c09724fd8d0a3
#
_cell.length_a   1.000
_cell.length_b   1.000
_cell.length_c   1.000
_cell.angle_alpha   90.00
_cell.angle_beta   90.00
_cell.angle_gamma   90.00
#
_symmetry.space_group_name_H-M   'P 1'
#
loop_
_entity.id
_entity.type
_entity.pdbx_description
1 polymer ?
#
loop_
_entity_poly.entity_id
_entity_poly.type
_entity_poly.pdbx_seq_one_letter_code
_entity_poly.pdbx_strand_id
1 'polypeptide(L)'
;RRPSPHCRPPRPAGINCPLAWEVGNVEKVSDALTVGFDTYPSATLDVMFGRFAPVGKLPLTLPKGDEVLAVNADGVCISPNDVPGFAKDAYMPDSMKDENGKAYAYRDAAGNYYEMNFGLTF
;
A
#
# COMPACT_ATOMS: atom_id res chain seq x y z
N ARG A 1 -5.15 18.75 35.06
CA ARG A 1 -3.88 18.13 34.58
C ARG A 1 -3.82 18.36 33.08
N ARG A 2 -2.79 19.04 32.58
CA ARG A 2 -2.53 19.14 31.14
C ARG A 2 -2.16 17.74 30.62
N PRO A 3 -2.70 17.28 29.48
CA PRO A 3 -2.27 16.03 28.87
C PRO A 3 -0.77 16.09 28.58
N SER A 4 -0.08 14.99 28.77
CA SER A 4 1.34 14.84 28.41
C SER A 4 1.51 15.16 26.91
N PRO A 5 2.56 15.89 26.48
CA PRO A 5 2.76 16.30 25.09
C PRO A 5 2.99 15.13 24.12
N HIS A 6 3.02 13.89 24.59
CA HIS A 6 3.30 12.70 23.78
C HIS A 6 2.10 11.80 23.52
N CYS A 7 0.89 12.15 23.94
CA CYS A 7 -0.31 11.35 23.71
C CYS A 7 -1.22 12.02 22.68
N ARG A 8 -0.76 12.06 21.42
CA ARG A 8 -1.63 12.38 20.29
C ARG A 8 -2.55 11.18 20.05
N PRO A 9 -3.86 11.38 19.85
CA PRO A 9 -4.75 10.28 19.49
C PRO A 9 -4.29 9.65 18.18
N PRO A 10 -4.37 8.31 18.02
CA PRO A 10 -4.03 7.63 16.79
C PRO A 10 -4.91 8.14 15.64
N ARG A 11 -4.34 8.24 14.46
CA ARG A 11 -5.00 8.68 13.23
C ARG A 11 -5.09 7.51 12.26
N PRO A 12 -6.08 6.63 12.41
CA PRO A 12 -6.30 5.59 11.42
C PRO A 12 -6.84 6.20 10.13
N ALA A 13 -6.41 5.66 8.99
CA ALA A 13 -6.95 5.99 7.68
C ALA A 13 -7.55 4.75 7.02
N GLY A 14 -8.68 4.92 6.37
CA GLY A 14 -9.33 3.90 5.56
C GLY A 14 -9.42 4.37 4.12
N ILE A 15 -8.95 3.56 3.19
CA ILE A 15 -9.06 3.79 1.76
C ILE A 15 -9.89 2.68 1.14
N ASN A 16 -10.83 3.02 0.28
CA ASN A 16 -11.53 2.06 -0.55
C ASN A 16 -10.99 2.17 -1.99
N CYS A 17 -10.32 1.13 -2.45
CA CYS A 17 -9.65 1.10 -3.76
C CYS A 17 -10.26 0.00 -4.62
N PRO A 18 -11.03 0.31 -5.67
CA PRO A 18 -11.45 -0.69 -6.65
C PRO A 18 -10.29 -1.14 -7.57
N LEU A 19 -9.19 -0.36 -7.60
CA LEU A 19 -8.00 -0.57 -8.43
C LEU A 19 -6.73 -0.35 -7.62
N ALA A 20 -5.57 -0.70 -8.19
CA ALA A 20 -4.27 -0.33 -7.63
C ALA A 20 -4.14 1.20 -7.52
N TRP A 21 -3.88 1.67 -6.32
CA TRP A 21 -3.79 3.10 -6.02
C TRP A 21 -2.51 3.45 -5.28
N GLU A 22 -2.02 4.67 -5.48
CA GLU A 22 -0.90 5.22 -4.73
C GLU A 22 -1.34 5.53 -3.30
N VAL A 23 -0.69 4.91 -2.31
CA VAL A 23 -1.05 5.06 -0.88
C VAL A 23 -0.04 5.87 -0.08
N GLY A 24 1.12 6.19 -0.67
CA GLY A 24 2.24 6.80 0.03
C GLY A 24 1.94 8.14 0.69
N ASN A 25 1.06 8.95 0.12
CA ASN A 25 0.67 10.24 0.68
C ASN A 25 -0.24 10.10 1.92
N VAL A 26 -1.01 9.02 2.00
CA VAL A 26 -1.93 8.76 3.13
C VAL A 26 -1.21 7.96 4.21
N GLU A 27 -0.44 6.96 3.83
CA GLU A 27 0.29 6.09 4.77
C GLU A 27 1.24 6.90 5.65
N LYS A 28 2.04 7.79 5.07
CA LYS A 28 3.03 8.63 5.79
C LYS A 28 2.42 9.54 6.87
N VAL A 29 1.15 9.88 6.77
CA VAL A 29 0.46 10.76 7.73
C VAL A 29 -0.51 10.01 8.65
N SER A 30 -0.61 8.71 8.48
CA SER A 30 -1.49 7.81 9.24
C SER A 30 -0.70 6.98 10.23
N ASP A 31 -1.31 6.66 11.37
CA ASP A 31 -0.72 5.74 12.34
C ASP A 31 -1.12 4.27 12.05
N ALA A 32 -2.18 4.09 11.24
CA ALA A 32 -2.61 2.80 10.70
C ALA A 32 -3.35 3.04 9.38
N LEU A 33 -3.18 2.14 8.43
CA LEU A 33 -3.83 2.18 7.13
C LEU A 33 -4.62 0.89 6.89
N THR A 34 -5.92 1.04 6.63
CA THR A 34 -6.80 -0.04 6.19
C THR A 34 -7.17 0.18 4.72
N VAL A 35 -6.93 -0.82 3.90
CA VAL A 35 -7.29 -0.79 2.47
C VAL A 35 -8.43 -1.77 2.23
N GLY A 36 -9.55 -1.27 1.75
CA GLY A 36 -10.74 -2.05 1.38
C GLY A 36 -10.90 -2.10 -0.14
N PHE A 37 -11.46 -3.20 -0.63
CA PHE A 37 -11.79 -3.41 -2.03
C PHE A 37 -13.29 -3.66 -2.11
N ASP A 38 -14.07 -2.60 -2.37
CA ASP A 38 -15.54 -2.60 -2.35
C ASP A 38 -16.17 -3.17 -1.05
N THR A 39 -15.48 -2.92 0.07
CA THR A 39 -15.90 -3.36 1.38
C THR A 39 -16.95 -2.41 1.95
N TYR A 40 -17.96 -2.94 2.64
CA TYR A 40 -18.92 -2.10 3.36
C TYR A 40 -18.21 -1.22 4.39
N PRO A 41 -18.57 0.07 4.49
CA PRO A 41 -17.95 1.00 5.45
C PRO A 41 -18.00 0.53 6.90
N SER A 42 -19.06 -0.17 7.31
CA SER A 42 -19.17 -0.75 8.64
C SER A 42 -18.07 -1.76 8.95
N ALA A 43 -17.71 -2.62 8.00
CA ALA A 43 -16.62 -3.60 8.18
C ALA A 43 -15.27 -2.90 8.35
N THR A 44 -15.01 -1.85 7.56
CA THR A 44 -13.81 -1.02 7.71
C THR A 44 -13.74 -0.37 9.10
N LEU A 45 -14.86 0.17 9.57
CA LEU A 45 -14.95 0.77 10.91
C LEU A 45 -14.73 -0.27 12.02
N ASP A 46 -15.24 -1.48 11.88
CA ASP A 46 -15.04 -2.54 12.87
C ASP A 46 -13.56 -2.93 13.00
N VAL A 47 -12.81 -2.95 11.89
CA VAL A 47 -11.37 -3.13 11.92
C VAL A 47 -10.68 -1.93 12.58
N MET A 48 -11.01 -0.70 12.17
CA MET A 48 -10.40 0.52 12.69
C MET A 48 -10.63 0.72 14.20
N PHE A 49 -11.77 0.26 14.72
CA PHE A 49 -12.07 0.30 16.15
C PHE A 49 -11.64 -0.96 16.93
N GLY A 50 -10.90 -1.87 16.29
CA GLY A 50 -10.40 -3.07 16.94
C GLY A 50 -11.46 -4.10 17.30
N ARG A 51 -12.66 -4.01 16.73
CA ARG A 51 -13.74 -4.98 16.94
C ARG A 51 -13.53 -6.27 16.16
N PHE A 52 -12.76 -6.19 15.10
CA PHE A 52 -12.42 -7.31 14.24
C PHE A 52 -10.96 -7.21 13.79
N ALA A 53 -10.18 -8.27 14.01
CA ALA A 53 -8.81 -8.34 13.54
C ALA A 53 -8.79 -8.67 12.03
N PRO A 54 -8.11 -7.87 11.19
CA PRO A 54 -8.06 -8.13 9.76
C PRO A 54 -7.25 -9.40 9.48
N VAL A 55 -7.79 -10.25 8.63
CA VAL A 55 -7.11 -11.46 8.13
C VAL A 55 -6.91 -11.39 6.61
N GLY A 56 -7.47 -10.35 5.98
CA GLY A 56 -7.37 -10.10 4.56
C GLY A 56 -5.94 -9.79 4.12
N LYS A 57 -5.64 -10.12 2.89
CA LYS A 57 -4.37 -9.82 2.23
C LYS A 57 -4.65 -8.97 0.99
N LEU A 58 -3.67 -8.15 0.58
CA LEU A 58 -3.79 -7.37 -0.64
C LEU A 58 -4.03 -8.29 -1.84
N PRO A 59 -5.09 -8.07 -2.62
CA PRO A 59 -5.35 -8.85 -3.82
C PRO A 59 -4.48 -8.43 -5.01
N LEU A 60 -3.74 -7.33 -4.85
CA LEU A 60 -2.88 -6.76 -5.89
C LEU A 60 -1.74 -5.96 -5.25
N THR A 61 -0.69 -5.73 -6.02
CA THR A 61 0.45 -4.89 -5.61
C THR A 61 0.12 -3.42 -5.78
N LEU A 62 0.35 -2.63 -4.72
CA LEU A 62 0.15 -1.18 -4.75
C LEU A 62 1.41 -0.49 -5.30
N PRO A 63 1.27 0.43 -6.27
CA PRO A 63 2.41 1.10 -6.88
C PRO A 63 3.08 2.08 -5.91
N LYS A 64 4.37 2.28 -6.09
CA LYS A 64 5.17 3.25 -5.35
C LYS A 64 4.73 4.68 -5.62
N GLY A 65 4.38 5.00 -6.86
CA GLY A 65 3.95 6.30 -7.32
C GLY A 65 3.66 6.30 -8.82
N ASP A 66 3.27 7.45 -9.34
CA ASP A 66 2.93 7.62 -10.75
C ASP A 66 4.09 7.27 -11.70
N GLU A 67 5.32 7.46 -11.23
CA GLU A 67 6.52 7.20 -12.04
C GLU A 67 6.68 5.74 -12.47
N VAL A 68 6.10 4.80 -11.70
CA VAL A 68 6.15 3.37 -12.06
C VAL A 68 4.99 2.91 -12.95
N LEU A 69 3.99 3.77 -13.12
CA LEU A 69 2.84 3.54 -14.01
C LEU A 69 3.06 4.16 -15.39
N ALA A 70 4.01 5.08 -15.51
CA ALA A 70 4.34 5.73 -16.76
C ALA A 70 4.93 4.75 -17.78
N VAL A 71 4.75 5.06 -19.05
CA VAL A 71 5.40 4.34 -20.15
C VAL A 71 6.90 4.60 -20.05
N ASN A 72 7.71 3.53 -20.00
CA ASN A 72 9.16 3.67 -19.99
C ASN A 72 9.71 4.14 -21.36
N ALA A 73 11.04 4.36 -21.44
CA ALA A 73 11.71 4.83 -22.66
C ALA A 73 11.52 3.89 -23.87
N ASP A 74 11.27 2.61 -23.62
CA ASP A 74 11.03 1.59 -24.66
C ASP A 74 9.55 1.50 -25.07
N GLY A 75 8.69 2.36 -24.54
CA GLY A 75 7.25 2.37 -24.82
C GLY A 75 6.47 1.28 -24.07
N VAL A 76 7.06 0.63 -23.09
CA VAL A 76 6.41 -0.41 -22.29
C VAL A 76 5.61 0.23 -21.16
N CYS A 77 4.31 0.02 -21.17
CA CYS A 77 3.43 0.38 -20.06
C CYS A 77 3.34 -0.79 -19.07
N ILE A 78 3.69 -0.53 -17.82
CA ILE A 78 3.59 -1.56 -16.78
C ILE A 78 2.14 -1.66 -16.32
N SER A 79 1.55 -2.84 -16.51
CA SER A 79 0.18 -3.09 -16.05
C SER A 79 0.07 -2.94 -14.53
N PRO A 80 -0.97 -2.27 -14.01
CA PRO A 80 -1.25 -2.25 -12.58
C PRO A 80 -1.68 -3.63 -12.05
N ASN A 81 -2.15 -4.52 -12.92
CA ASN A 81 -2.55 -5.86 -12.54
C ASN A 81 -1.34 -6.76 -12.28
N ASP A 82 -1.46 -7.65 -11.29
CA ASP A 82 -0.48 -8.69 -11.06
C ASP A 82 -0.79 -9.89 -11.97
N VAL A 83 0.15 -10.18 -12.87
CA VAL A 83 0.01 -11.27 -13.82
C VAL A 83 1.03 -12.36 -13.47
N PRO A 84 0.61 -13.61 -13.28
CA PRO A 84 1.52 -14.71 -12.99
C PRO A 84 2.62 -14.82 -14.05
N GLY A 85 3.87 -14.88 -13.60
CA GLY A 85 5.04 -14.95 -14.49
C GLY A 85 5.52 -13.60 -15.03
N PHE A 86 4.81 -12.50 -14.77
CA PHE A 86 5.23 -11.16 -15.16
C PHE A 86 5.85 -10.41 -13.98
N ALA A 87 7.17 -10.32 -13.95
CA ALA A 87 7.92 -9.61 -12.92
C ALA A 87 8.03 -8.12 -13.29
N LYS A 88 7.18 -7.27 -12.71
CA LYS A 88 7.13 -5.83 -12.98
C LYS A 88 8.49 -5.15 -12.82
N ASP A 89 9.22 -5.49 -11.74
CA ASP A 89 10.52 -4.91 -11.43
C ASP A 89 11.59 -5.19 -12.51
N ALA A 90 11.44 -6.27 -13.29
CA ALA A 90 12.37 -6.58 -14.38
C ALA A 90 12.31 -5.55 -15.53
N TYR A 91 11.18 -4.86 -15.67
CA TYR A 91 10.97 -3.84 -16.70
C TYR A 91 11.24 -2.42 -16.21
N MET A 92 11.60 -2.27 -14.94
CA MET A 92 11.94 -0.98 -14.36
C MET A 92 13.43 -0.67 -14.57
N PRO A 93 13.78 0.60 -14.83
CA PRO A 93 15.17 1.04 -14.88
C PRO A 93 15.91 0.70 -13.56
N ASP A 94 17.16 0.33 -13.65
CA ASP A 94 17.97 0.00 -12.45
C ASP A 94 18.11 1.20 -11.51
N SER A 95 18.05 2.43 -12.03
CA SER A 95 18.05 3.66 -11.22
C SER A 95 16.84 3.82 -10.32
N MET A 96 15.75 3.10 -10.56
CA MET A 96 14.54 3.13 -9.76
C MET A 96 14.46 2.00 -8.74
N LYS A 97 15.33 0.99 -8.89
CA LYS A 97 15.38 -0.18 -8.00
C LYS A 97 16.06 0.16 -6.68
N ASP A 98 15.52 -0.37 -5.62
CA ASP A 98 16.13 -0.28 -4.29
C ASP A 98 17.19 -1.38 -4.08
N GLU A 99 17.74 -1.46 -2.88
CA GLU A 99 18.75 -2.45 -2.48
C GLU A 99 18.29 -3.91 -2.62
N ASN A 100 16.99 -4.15 -2.73
CA ASN A 100 16.40 -5.47 -2.92
C ASN A 100 15.99 -5.75 -4.38
N GLY A 101 16.33 -4.84 -5.30
CA GLY A 101 15.96 -4.93 -6.71
C GLY A 101 14.48 -4.64 -6.99
N LYS A 102 13.77 -4.05 -6.03
CA LYS A 102 12.35 -3.70 -6.11
C LYS A 102 12.20 -2.23 -6.52
N ALA A 103 11.28 -1.97 -7.44
CA ALA A 103 11.02 -0.63 -7.93
C ALA A 103 9.53 -0.29 -7.97
N TYR A 104 8.67 -1.29 -8.20
CA TYR A 104 7.25 -1.07 -8.47
C TYR A 104 6.43 -0.89 -7.18
N ALA A 105 6.58 -1.80 -6.23
CA ALA A 105 5.76 -1.83 -5.03
C ALA A 105 6.07 -0.67 -4.08
N TYR A 106 5.01 -0.10 -3.47
CA TYR A 106 5.18 0.83 -2.37
C TYR A 106 5.87 0.14 -1.19
N ARG A 107 6.81 0.85 -0.56
CA ARG A 107 7.52 0.38 0.64
C ARG A 107 7.32 1.37 1.78
N ASP A 108 6.87 0.89 2.93
CA ASP A 108 6.70 1.70 4.12
C ASP A 108 8.02 1.96 4.87
N ALA A 109 7.98 2.80 5.90
CA ALA A 109 9.14 3.13 6.73
C ALA A 109 9.68 1.93 7.54
N ALA A 110 8.88 0.89 7.75
CA ALA A 110 9.29 -0.34 8.41
C ALA A 110 9.95 -1.34 7.45
N GLY A 111 9.94 -1.03 6.15
CA GLY A 111 10.54 -1.86 5.11
C GLY A 111 9.60 -2.88 4.48
N ASN A 112 8.30 -2.82 4.77
CA ASN A 112 7.32 -3.73 4.18
C ASN A 112 6.96 -3.28 2.77
N TYR A 113 6.91 -4.23 1.82
CA TYR A 113 6.40 -3.97 0.48
C TYR A 113 4.92 -4.31 0.40
N TYR A 114 4.14 -3.40 -0.16
CA TYR A 114 2.69 -3.59 -0.35
C TYR A 114 2.41 -4.38 -1.63
N GLU A 115 2.92 -5.59 -1.65
CA GLU A 115 2.74 -6.55 -2.75
C GLU A 115 1.48 -7.39 -2.55
N MET A 116 1.04 -8.04 -3.61
CA MET A 116 -0.03 -9.04 -3.54
C MET A 116 0.27 -10.05 -2.42
N ASN A 117 -0.74 -10.40 -1.65
CA ASN A 117 -0.67 -11.25 -0.45
C ASN A 117 -0.03 -10.60 0.78
N PHE A 118 0.38 -9.34 0.74
CA PHE A 118 0.78 -8.62 1.93
C PHE A 118 -0.44 -8.25 2.80
N GLY A 119 -0.25 -8.24 4.11
CA GLY A 119 -1.23 -7.74 5.08
C GLY A 119 -0.75 -7.98 6.51
N LEU A 120 -1.00 -6.98 7.33
CA LEU A 120 -0.74 -7.02 8.77
C LEU A 120 -2.01 -7.44 9.51
N THR A 121 -1.82 -7.98 10.71
CA THR A 121 -2.89 -8.27 11.68
C THR A 121 -2.43 -7.85 13.06
N PHE A 122 -3.35 -7.67 13.97
CA PHE A 122 -3.09 -7.35 15.39
C PHE A 122 -3.76 -8.34 16.33
#